data_9c80364963bc39a72dc52c0d68664227
#
_entry.id   9c80364963bc39a72dc52c0d68664227
#
_cell.length_a   1.000
_cell.length_b   1.000
_cell.length_c   1.000
_cell.angle_alpha   90.00
_cell.angle_beta   90.00
_cell.angle_gamma   90.00
#
_symmetry.space_group_name_H-M   'P 1'
#
loop_
_entity.id
_entity.type
_entity.pdbx_description
1 polymer ?
#
loop_
_entity_poly.entity_id
_entity_poly.type
_entity_poly.pdbx_seq_one_letter_code
_entity_poly.pdbx_strand_id
1 'polypeptide(L)'
;MRSERFAPASSATSTRRIEFDEFRDPTTIIRSTSGAIFFTGCPLRCVFCQNHQISQEGFGLEVTTPRLAQMMLELQAQGALNVNLVTPLHFAPQVREAVGLARAAGMALPVVCNTSGYELASVVEGMSDVVDVWLTDFKYASSELARSLSGAPDYPEVALSALEAMLRSLRAHGGRAEGPDGRMLRGIVVRHLVMPGHVDD
;
A
#
# COMPACT_ATOMS: atom_id res chain seq x y z
N MET A 1 10.36 -48.94 -19.49
CA MET A 1 10.93 -47.61 -19.72
C MET A 1 9.86 -46.74 -20.35
N ARG A 2 9.20 -45.89 -19.56
CA ARG A 2 8.26 -44.88 -20.03
C ARG A 2 8.92 -43.51 -19.83
N SER A 3 9.15 -42.83 -20.94
CA SER A 3 9.70 -41.46 -20.97
C SER A 3 8.62 -40.47 -20.51
N GLU A 4 8.76 -39.92 -19.32
CA GLU A 4 7.97 -38.76 -18.90
C GLU A 4 8.50 -37.51 -19.61
N ARG A 5 7.68 -36.96 -20.50
CA ARG A 5 7.92 -35.69 -21.15
C ARG A 5 7.60 -34.57 -20.14
N PHE A 6 8.59 -33.85 -19.73
CA PHE A 6 8.41 -32.58 -19.04
C PHE A 6 7.64 -31.61 -19.96
N ALA A 7 6.44 -31.24 -19.55
CA ALA A 7 5.72 -30.12 -20.15
C ALA A 7 6.34 -28.80 -19.64
N PRO A 8 6.52 -27.78 -20.50
CA PRO A 8 7.02 -26.49 -20.05
C PRO A 8 5.98 -25.84 -19.12
N ALA A 9 6.44 -25.30 -17.99
CA ALA A 9 5.63 -24.55 -17.08
C ALA A 9 5.00 -23.37 -17.83
N SER A 10 3.68 -23.38 -17.95
CA SER A 10 2.92 -22.22 -18.41
C SER A 10 3.18 -21.09 -17.42
N SER A 11 3.59 -19.92 -17.94
CA SER A 11 3.68 -18.67 -17.21
C SER A 11 2.28 -18.26 -16.75
N ALA A 12 1.84 -18.80 -15.62
CA ALA A 12 0.64 -18.33 -14.94
C ALA A 12 0.97 -16.94 -14.39
N THR A 13 0.54 -15.91 -15.09
CA THR A 13 0.46 -14.55 -14.59
C THR A 13 -0.44 -14.60 -13.37
N SER A 14 0.15 -14.50 -12.17
CA SER A 14 -0.59 -14.52 -10.90
C SER A 14 -1.42 -13.24 -10.82
N THR A 15 -2.64 -13.32 -11.32
CA THR A 15 -3.67 -12.29 -11.16
C THR A 15 -4.24 -12.39 -9.74
N ARG A 16 -3.91 -11.41 -8.90
CA ARG A 16 -4.50 -11.29 -7.56
C ARG A 16 -5.50 -10.13 -7.55
N ARG A 17 -6.51 -10.22 -6.68
CA ARG A 17 -7.63 -9.27 -6.63
C ARG A 17 -7.24 -7.90 -6.07
N ILE A 18 -7.73 -6.85 -6.71
CA ILE A 18 -7.63 -5.45 -6.28
C ILE A 18 -9.05 -4.90 -6.22
N GLU A 19 -9.42 -4.21 -5.15
CA GLU A 19 -10.74 -3.59 -5.01
C GLU A 19 -10.66 -2.08 -5.18
N PHE A 20 -11.65 -1.55 -5.89
CA PHE A 20 -11.88 -0.14 -6.07
C PHE A 20 -13.13 0.26 -5.29
N ASP A 21 -12.99 1.07 -4.25
CA ASP A 21 -14.12 1.62 -3.52
C ASP A 21 -14.65 2.86 -4.27
N GLU A 22 -15.74 2.64 -5.00
CA GLU A 22 -16.44 3.68 -5.75
C GLU A 22 -17.38 4.44 -4.80
N PHE A 23 -16.84 5.38 -4.03
CA PHE A 23 -17.66 6.34 -3.27
C PHE A 23 -18.40 7.26 -4.24
N ARG A 24 -19.57 6.83 -4.71
CA ARG A 24 -20.52 7.66 -5.46
C ARG A 24 -21.59 8.21 -4.54
N ASP A 25 -21.33 9.39 -3.98
CA ASP A 25 -22.39 10.34 -3.69
C ASP A 25 -22.27 11.51 -4.71
N PRO A 26 -23.17 11.60 -5.71
CA PRO A 26 -23.12 12.65 -6.71
C PRO A 26 -23.43 14.05 -6.17
N THR A 27 -23.80 14.18 -4.90
CA THR A 27 -24.21 15.46 -4.28
C THR A 27 -23.13 16.07 -3.41
N THR A 28 -22.10 15.32 -3.01
CA THR A 28 -21.01 15.86 -2.20
C THR A 28 -19.88 16.34 -3.11
N ILE A 29 -19.87 17.65 -3.39
CA ILE A 29 -18.73 18.32 -4.07
C ILE A 29 -17.59 18.41 -3.06
N ILE A 30 -16.89 17.31 -2.80
CA ILE A 30 -15.60 17.33 -2.10
C ILE A 30 -14.51 17.53 -3.16
N ARG A 31 -14.23 18.80 -3.46
CA ARG A 31 -13.16 19.20 -4.38
C ARG A 31 -11.80 19.03 -3.71
N SER A 32 -11.37 17.82 -3.43
CA SER A 32 -9.98 17.50 -3.05
C SER A 32 -9.92 16.34 -2.06
N THR A 33 -10.05 15.13 -2.58
CA THR A 33 -9.96 13.90 -1.79
C THR A 33 -8.75 13.06 -2.21
N SER A 34 -8.32 12.18 -1.32
CA SER A 34 -7.36 11.12 -1.65
C SER A 34 -8.05 10.07 -2.52
N GLY A 35 -7.44 9.70 -3.63
CA GLY A 35 -7.94 8.60 -4.48
C GLY A 35 -7.41 7.26 -3.97
N ALA A 36 -8.24 6.44 -3.34
CA ALA A 36 -7.82 5.19 -2.72
C ALA A 36 -8.04 3.96 -3.62
N ILE A 37 -7.03 3.09 -3.68
CA ILE A 37 -7.10 1.75 -4.28
C ILE A 37 -6.70 0.75 -3.19
N PHE A 38 -7.63 -0.13 -2.82
CA PHE A 38 -7.41 -1.16 -1.80
C PHE A 38 -6.94 -2.46 -2.45
N PHE A 39 -5.92 -3.07 -1.87
CA PHE A 39 -5.41 -4.37 -2.29
C PHE A 39 -5.88 -5.46 -1.34
N THR A 40 -6.36 -6.58 -1.89
CA THR A 40 -6.83 -7.71 -1.09
C THR A 40 -5.68 -8.43 -0.43
N GLY A 41 -5.95 -8.97 0.75
CA GLY A 41 -4.93 -9.63 1.56
C GLY A 41 -4.14 -8.66 2.42
N CYS A 42 -3.71 -9.15 3.57
CA CYS A 42 -2.84 -8.43 4.50
C CYS A 42 -2.03 -9.47 5.29
N PRO A 43 -0.75 -9.25 5.56
CA PRO A 43 0.04 -10.17 6.37
C PRO A 43 -0.38 -10.20 7.84
N LEU A 44 -1.05 -9.13 8.32
CA LEU A 44 -1.56 -9.05 9.68
C LEU A 44 -2.98 -9.62 9.80
N ARG A 45 -3.30 -10.14 10.99
CA ARG A 45 -4.61 -10.68 11.37
C ARG A 45 -5.29 -9.83 12.45
N CYS A 46 -5.26 -8.49 12.28
CA CYS A 46 -5.78 -7.57 13.30
C CYS A 46 -7.24 -7.84 13.63
N VAL A 47 -7.54 -8.09 14.91
CA VAL A 47 -8.91 -8.35 15.40
C VAL A 47 -9.86 -7.15 15.24
N PHE A 48 -9.30 -5.96 15.11
CA PHE A 48 -10.01 -4.69 14.92
C PHE A 48 -9.98 -4.18 13.47
N CYS A 49 -9.65 -5.03 12.49
CA CYS A 49 -9.53 -4.59 11.10
C CYS A 49 -10.87 -4.11 10.54
N GLN A 50 -10.96 -2.82 10.18
CA GLN A 50 -12.16 -2.24 9.57
C GLN A 50 -12.41 -2.79 8.16
N ASN A 51 -11.35 -3.19 7.46
CA ASN A 51 -11.40 -3.72 6.10
C ASN A 51 -11.26 -5.25 6.09
N HIS A 52 -11.87 -5.96 7.06
CA HIS A 52 -11.72 -7.40 7.24
C HIS A 52 -12.06 -8.20 5.98
N GLN A 53 -13.14 -7.85 5.29
CA GLN A 53 -13.57 -8.52 4.07
C GLN A 53 -12.50 -8.45 2.97
N ILE A 54 -11.87 -7.29 2.79
CA ILE A 54 -10.80 -7.09 1.81
C ILE A 54 -9.53 -7.80 2.26
N SER A 55 -9.13 -7.56 3.52
CA SER A 55 -7.82 -7.99 4.03
C SER A 55 -7.73 -9.47 4.36
N GLN A 56 -8.84 -10.11 4.78
CA GLN A 56 -8.85 -11.49 5.26
C GLN A 56 -9.69 -12.43 4.40
N GLU A 57 -10.84 -11.96 3.87
CA GLU A 57 -11.77 -12.79 3.09
C GLU A 57 -11.48 -12.71 1.58
N GLY A 58 -10.58 -11.80 1.16
CA GLY A 58 -10.17 -11.67 -0.23
C GLY A 58 -11.26 -11.08 -1.14
N PHE A 59 -12.17 -10.28 -0.56
CA PHE A 59 -13.17 -9.57 -1.35
C PHE A 59 -12.49 -8.56 -2.29
N GLY A 60 -12.84 -8.57 -3.59
CA GLY A 60 -12.28 -7.68 -4.60
C GLY A 60 -12.38 -8.25 -6.01
N LEU A 61 -11.87 -7.48 -6.97
CA LEU A 61 -11.85 -7.83 -8.41
C LEU A 61 -10.41 -8.07 -8.87
N GLU A 62 -10.24 -9.07 -9.74
CA GLU A 62 -8.97 -9.25 -10.44
C GLU A 62 -8.82 -8.21 -11.54
N VAL A 63 -7.70 -7.49 -11.52
CA VAL A 63 -7.36 -6.52 -12.56
C VAL A 63 -5.95 -6.77 -13.10
N THR A 64 -5.76 -6.44 -14.37
CA THR A 64 -4.43 -6.47 -14.98
C THR A 64 -3.61 -5.23 -14.61
N THR A 65 -2.29 -5.29 -14.72
CA THR A 65 -1.41 -4.15 -14.49
C THR A 65 -1.77 -2.92 -15.33
N PRO A 66 -2.09 -3.03 -16.64
CA PRO A 66 -2.59 -1.88 -17.41
C PRO A 66 -3.92 -1.32 -16.88
N ARG A 67 -4.84 -2.18 -16.38
CA ARG A 67 -6.09 -1.70 -15.78
C ARG A 67 -5.82 -0.93 -14.48
N LEU A 68 -4.90 -1.41 -13.64
CA LEU A 68 -4.48 -0.70 -12.43
C LEU A 68 -3.90 0.69 -12.77
N ALA A 69 -3.08 0.79 -13.82
CA ALA A 69 -2.56 2.07 -14.30
C ALA A 69 -3.69 3.01 -14.77
N GLN A 70 -4.66 2.46 -15.50
CA GLN A 70 -5.83 3.23 -15.94
C GLN A 70 -6.67 3.73 -14.75
N MET A 71 -6.88 2.92 -13.71
CA MET A 71 -7.57 3.36 -12.48
C MET A 71 -6.88 4.54 -11.81
N MET A 72 -5.54 4.57 -11.77
CA MET A 72 -4.79 5.71 -11.25
C MET A 72 -5.02 6.99 -12.07
N LEU A 73 -5.07 6.86 -13.41
CA LEU A 73 -5.39 7.99 -14.29
C LEU A 73 -6.85 8.46 -14.15
N GLU A 74 -7.78 7.54 -13.93
CA GLU A 74 -9.19 7.85 -13.65
C GLU A 74 -9.33 8.65 -12.35
N LEU A 75 -8.59 8.29 -11.29
CA LEU A 75 -8.52 9.07 -10.05
C LEU A 75 -7.99 10.48 -10.29
N GLN A 76 -6.95 10.62 -11.09
CA GLN A 76 -6.43 11.95 -11.49
C GLN A 76 -7.48 12.76 -12.24
N ALA A 77 -8.17 12.16 -13.20
CA ALA A 77 -9.23 12.81 -13.97
C ALA A 77 -10.43 13.23 -13.11
N GLN A 78 -10.71 12.51 -12.03
CA GLN A 78 -11.74 12.85 -11.03
C GLN A 78 -11.30 13.94 -10.05
N GLY A 79 -10.05 14.41 -10.13
CA GLY A 79 -9.52 15.49 -9.28
C GLY A 79 -8.97 15.03 -7.94
N ALA A 80 -8.58 13.76 -7.82
CA ALA A 80 -7.87 13.28 -6.64
C ALA A 80 -6.57 14.05 -6.41
N LEU A 81 -6.17 14.20 -5.15
CA LEU A 81 -4.92 14.90 -4.77
C LEU A 81 -3.70 13.98 -4.78
N ASN A 82 -3.92 12.69 -4.67
CA ASN A 82 -2.90 11.65 -4.70
C ASN A 82 -3.53 10.31 -5.11
N VAL A 83 -2.70 9.35 -5.44
CA VAL A 83 -3.08 7.95 -5.56
C VAL A 83 -2.66 7.22 -4.29
N ASN A 84 -3.63 6.87 -3.44
CA ASN A 84 -3.43 6.20 -2.16
C ASN A 84 -3.61 4.69 -2.33
N LEU A 85 -2.51 3.96 -2.34
CA LEU A 85 -2.46 2.51 -2.47
C LEU A 85 -2.50 1.90 -1.06
N VAL A 86 -3.59 1.22 -0.72
CA VAL A 86 -3.81 0.66 0.62
C VAL A 86 -3.40 -0.81 0.64
N THR A 87 -2.40 -1.13 1.45
CA THR A 87 -1.78 -2.46 1.61
C THR A 87 -1.24 -3.05 0.28
N PRO A 88 -0.42 -2.31 -0.50
CA PRO A 88 -0.05 -2.72 -1.86
C PRO A 88 1.20 -3.62 -1.92
N LEU A 89 2.02 -3.74 -0.85
CA LEU A 89 3.42 -4.18 -0.97
C LEU A 89 3.59 -5.67 -1.26
N HIS A 90 2.60 -6.51 -0.98
CA HIS A 90 2.62 -7.90 -1.43
C HIS A 90 2.34 -8.06 -2.94
N PHE A 91 2.04 -6.94 -3.64
CA PHE A 91 1.96 -6.81 -5.10
C PHE A 91 3.02 -5.85 -5.65
N ALA A 92 4.11 -5.63 -4.94
CA ALA A 92 5.12 -4.63 -5.29
C ALA A 92 5.56 -4.65 -6.77
N PRO A 93 5.84 -5.80 -7.41
CA PRO A 93 6.20 -5.83 -8.83
C PRO A 93 5.10 -5.28 -9.75
N GLN A 94 3.84 -5.69 -9.52
CA GLN A 94 2.69 -5.25 -10.33
C GLN A 94 2.38 -3.77 -10.11
N VAL A 95 2.47 -3.30 -8.86
CA VAL A 95 2.30 -1.89 -8.51
C VAL A 95 3.36 -1.03 -9.17
N ARG A 96 4.63 -1.47 -9.13
CA ARG A 96 5.75 -0.78 -9.78
C ARG A 96 5.50 -0.60 -11.28
N GLU A 97 5.12 -1.68 -11.95
CA GLU A 97 4.81 -1.66 -13.37
C GLU A 97 3.63 -0.72 -13.67
N ALA A 98 2.53 -0.84 -12.90
CA ALA A 98 1.34 -0.01 -13.09
C ALA A 98 1.61 1.49 -12.90
N VAL A 99 2.38 1.87 -11.86
CA VAL A 99 2.77 3.26 -11.63
C VAL A 99 3.66 3.76 -12.79
N GLY A 100 4.58 2.93 -13.27
CA GLY A 100 5.40 3.26 -14.45
C GLY A 100 4.55 3.53 -15.69
N LEU A 101 3.58 2.67 -15.98
CA LEU A 101 2.62 2.85 -17.09
C LEU A 101 1.77 4.11 -16.92
N ALA A 102 1.25 4.35 -15.70
CA ALA A 102 0.44 5.53 -15.40
C ALA A 102 1.24 6.83 -15.57
N ARG A 103 2.47 6.88 -15.05
CA ARG A 103 3.38 8.03 -15.21
C ARG A 103 3.73 8.28 -16.68
N ALA A 104 4.02 7.23 -17.43
CA ALA A 104 4.27 7.34 -18.88
C ALA A 104 3.04 7.87 -19.66
N ALA A 105 1.83 7.61 -19.16
CA ALA A 105 0.57 8.11 -19.71
C ALA A 105 0.14 9.48 -19.13
N GLY A 106 0.99 10.17 -18.35
CA GLY A 106 0.75 11.53 -17.87
C GLY A 106 0.19 11.63 -16.44
N MET A 107 0.27 10.58 -15.63
CA MET A 107 -0.04 10.70 -14.19
C MET A 107 0.99 11.59 -13.49
N ALA A 108 0.52 12.67 -12.90
CA ALA A 108 1.32 13.65 -12.15
C ALA A 108 1.05 13.62 -10.63
N LEU A 109 0.10 12.81 -10.17
CA LEU A 109 -0.24 12.70 -8.77
C LEU A 109 0.86 11.99 -7.97
N PRO A 110 1.13 12.42 -6.72
CA PRO A 110 2.00 11.66 -5.82
C PRO A 110 1.36 10.31 -5.47
N VAL A 111 2.20 9.28 -5.41
CA VAL A 111 1.83 7.93 -5.00
C VAL A 111 2.04 7.79 -3.50
N VAL A 112 0.96 7.52 -2.78
CA VAL A 112 0.96 7.25 -1.35
C VAL A 112 0.90 5.75 -1.13
N CYS A 113 1.86 5.17 -0.42
CA CYS A 113 1.82 3.79 0.05
C CYS A 113 1.30 3.76 1.48
N ASN A 114 0.04 3.34 1.64
CA ASN A 114 -0.63 3.21 2.93
C ASN A 114 -0.46 1.78 3.43
N THR A 115 0.43 1.59 4.39
CA THR A 115 0.87 0.26 4.83
C THR A 115 0.70 0.07 6.34
N SER A 116 0.59 -1.19 6.74
CA SER A 116 0.51 -1.60 8.14
C SER A 116 1.81 -1.42 8.92
N GLY A 117 2.93 -1.13 8.24
CA GLY A 117 4.27 -1.12 8.82
C GLY A 117 4.93 -2.50 8.88
N TYR A 118 4.18 -3.59 8.75
CA TYR A 118 4.70 -4.94 8.80
C TYR A 118 5.22 -5.38 7.42
N GLU A 119 6.35 -4.80 7.02
CA GLU A 119 6.89 -4.91 5.66
C GLU A 119 8.37 -5.33 5.68
N LEU A 120 8.79 -6.08 4.69
CA LEU A 120 10.21 -6.37 4.50
C LEU A 120 10.95 -5.10 4.05
N ALA A 121 12.05 -4.78 4.73
CA ALA A 121 12.89 -3.62 4.38
C ALA A 121 13.33 -3.64 2.90
N SER A 122 13.67 -4.82 2.37
CA SER A 122 14.05 -4.98 0.95
C SER A 122 12.93 -4.65 -0.03
N VAL A 123 11.67 -4.92 0.32
CA VAL A 123 10.51 -4.55 -0.50
C VAL A 123 10.31 -3.02 -0.46
N VAL A 124 10.46 -2.41 0.73
CA VAL A 124 10.41 -0.94 0.87
C VAL A 124 11.49 -0.29 0.02
N GLU A 125 12.74 -0.76 0.09
CA GLU A 125 13.86 -0.27 -0.72
C GLU A 125 13.59 -0.43 -2.21
N GLY A 126 13.05 -1.58 -2.63
CA GLY A 126 12.67 -1.86 -4.02
C GLY A 126 11.55 -0.96 -4.56
N MET A 127 10.80 -0.26 -3.71
CA MET A 127 9.72 0.65 -4.09
C MET A 127 10.08 2.14 -3.94
N SER A 128 11.31 2.45 -3.60
CA SER A 128 11.78 3.78 -3.24
C SER A 128 11.64 4.84 -4.35
N ASP A 129 11.70 4.44 -5.61
CA ASP A 129 11.52 5.30 -6.79
C ASP A 129 10.07 5.37 -7.29
N VAL A 130 9.19 4.56 -6.69
CA VAL A 130 7.77 4.47 -7.04
C VAL A 130 6.91 5.25 -6.06
N VAL A 131 7.22 5.13 -4.76
CA VAL A 131 6.44 5.71 -3.67
C VAL A 131 6.96 7.10 -3.32
N ASP A 132 6.07 8.08 -3.39
CA ASP A 132 6.38 9.47 -3.02
C ASP A 132 6.13 9.71 -1.52
N VAL A 133 5.04 9.16 -0.98
CA VAL A 133 4.68 9.33 0.44
C VAL A 133 4.43 7.97 1.08
N TRP A 134 5.18 7.69 2.13
CA TRP A 134 4.92 6.54 2.99
C TRP A 134 3.92 6.94 4.09
N LEU A 135 2.75 6.34 4.10
CA LEU A 135 1.75 6.46 5.15
C LEU A 135 1.73 5.11 5.90
N THR A 136 2.58 4.99 6.90
CA THR A 136 2.82 3.72 7.60
C THR A 136 2.24 3.74 9.01
N ASP A 137 1.80 2.57 9.48
CA ASP A 137 1.46 2.39 10.89
C ASP A 137 2.71 1.97 11.69
N PHE A 138 2.76 2.37 12.95
CA PHE A 138 3.54 1.73 14.00
C PHE A 138 2.54 1.36 15.09
N LYS A 139 2.02 0.12 15.05
CA LYS A 139 0.82 -0.26 15.80
C LYS A 139 1.13 -0.64 17.25
N TYR A 140 2.27 -1.29 17.47
CA TYR A 140 2.63 -1.89 18.76
C TYR A 140 4.11 -1.71 19.04
N ALA A 141 4.46 -1.36 20.29
CA ALA A 141 5.81 -1.48 20.85
C ALA A 141 5.99 -2.83 21.56
N SER A 142 4.91 -3.44 22.05
CA SER A 142 4.88 -4.74 22.73
C SER A 142 4.68 -5.90 21.75
N SER A 143 5.62 -6.88 21.77
CA SER A 143 5.50 -8.14 21.02
C SER A 143 4.32 -9.00 21.49
N GLU A 144 3.97 -8.93 22.78
CA GLU A 144 2.84 -9.67 23.33
C GLU A 144 1.51 -9.12 22.84
N LEU A 145 1.37 -7.80 22.82
CA LEU A 145 0.19 -7.12 22.30
C LEU A 145 0.05 -7.36 20.78
N ALA A 146 1.14 -7.27 20.04
CA ALA A 146 1.17 -7.55 18.60
C ALA A 146 0.76 -9.00 18.29
N ARG A 147 1.21 -9.97 19.11
CA ARG A 147 0.79 -11.37 18.98
C ARG A 147 -0.71 -11.52 19.23
N SER A 148 -1.23 -10.94 20.30
CA SER A 148 -2.62 -11.12 20.71
C SER A 148 -3.61 -10.45 19.77
N LEU A 149 -3.29 -9.25 19.27
CA LEU A 149 -4.21 -8.43 18.48
C LEU A 149 -4.03 -8.55 16.97
N SER A 150 -2.85 -8.98 16.49
CA SER A 150 -2.57 -9.05 15.05
C SER A 150 -1.88 -10.34 14.60
N GLY A 151 -1.58 -11.26 15.51
CA GLY A 151 -0.92 -12.53 15.21
C GLY A 151 0.55 -12.39 14.77
N ALA A 152 1.21 -11.27 15.07
CA ALA A 152 2.55 -10.92 14.61
C ALA A 152 3.46 -10.51 15.77
N PRO A 153 4.03 -11.47 16.52
CA PRO A 153 4.85 -11.17 17.72
C PRO A 153 6.15 -10.41 17.41
N ASP A 154 6.63 -10.47 16.20
CA ASP A 154 7.82 -9.80 15.69
C ASP A 154 7.51 -8.42 15.06
N TYR A 155 6.25 -7.95 15.17
CA TYR A 155 5.81 -6.69 14.59
C TYR A 155 6.70 -5.49 14.95
N PRO A 156 7.08 -5.24 16.22
CA PRO A 156 7.85 -4.05 16.57
C PRO A 156 9.21 -4.01 15.87
N GLU A 157 9.89 -5.15 15.78
CA GLU A 157 11.19 -5.26 15.11
C GLU A 157 11.06 -5.08 13.59
N VAL A 158 10.09 -5.76 12.97
CA VAL A 158 9.84 -5.68 11.53
C VAL A 158 9.43 -4.27 11.14
N ALA A 159 8.50 -3.66 11.89
CA ALA A 159 8.03 -2.32 11.61
C ALA A 159 9.12 -1.25 11.76
N LEU A 160 10.00 -1.40 12.76
CA LEU A 160 11.15 -0.50 12.92
C LEU A 160 12.11 -0.61 11.74
N SER A 161 12.44 -1.85 11.32
CA SER A 161 13.31 -2.10 10.16
C SER A 161 12.72 -1.52 8.86
N ALA A 162 11.40 -1.68 8.65
CA ALA A 162 10.69 -1.08 7.52
C ALA A 162 10.73 0.46 7.56
N LEU A 163 10.50 1.05 8.74
CA LEU A 163 10.55 2.52 8.91
C LEU A 163 11.95 3.08 8.64
N GLU A 164 13.00 2.39 9.09
CA GLU A 164 14.38 2.75 8.77
C GLU A 164 14.66 2.71 7.25
N ALA A 165 14.14 1.69 6.55
CA ALA A 165 14.25 1.61 5.10
C ALA A 165 13.50 2.77 4.40
N MET A 166 12.30 3.14 4.88
CA MET A 166 11.56 4.31 4.40
C MET A 166 12.34 5.61 4.62
N LEU A 167 12.99 5.77 5.78
CA LEU A 167 13.82 6.94 6.09
C LEU A 167 15.07 7.00 5.20
N ARG A 168 15.72 5.86 4.93
CA ARG A 168 16.85 5.82 3.97
C ARG A 168 16.39 6.22 2.56
N SER A 169 15.26 5.67 2.11
CA SER A 169 14.64 6.01 0.83
C SER A 169 14.34 7.51 0.74
N LEU A 170 13.69 8.09 1.75
CA LEU A 170 13.35 9.51 1.78
C LEU A 170 14.60 10.39 1.67
N ARG A 171 15.66 10.07 2.40
CA ARG A 171 16.94 10.83 2.35
C ARG A 171 17.61 10.73 0.99
N ALA A 172 17.62 9.54 0.38
CA ALA A 172 18.20 9.32 -0.94
C ALA A 172 17.51 10.12 -2.05
N HIS A 173 16.22 10.45 -1.86
CA HIS A 173 15.43 11.22 -2.83
C HIS A 173 15.28 12.71 -2.44
N GLY A 174 16.17 13.26 -1.64
CA GLY A 174 16.22 14.68 -1.34
C GLY A 174 15.34 15.13 -0.15
N GLY A 175 14.82 14.19 0.64
CA GLY A 175 14.06 14.47 1.84
C GLY A 175 12.59 14.84 1.59
N ARG A 176 11.96 15.42 2.63
CA ARG A 176 10.56 15.87 2.58
C ARG A 176 10.38 16.99 1.57
N ALA A 177 9.30 16.93 0.81
CA ALA A 177 8.91 17.97 -0.12
C ALA A 177 7.43 18.32 0.03
N GLU A 178 7.13 19.62 -0.11
CA GLU A 178 5.77 20.19 -0.09
C GLU A 178 5.51 20.99 -1.36
N GLY A 179 4.26 20.95 -1.81
CA GLY A 179 3.78 21.80 -2.88
C GLY A 179 3.52 23.24 -2.41
N PRO A 180 3.26 24.17 -3.34
CA PRO A 180 2.99 25.58 -3.02
C PRO A 180 1.72 25.78 -2.18
N ASP A 181 0.84 24.80 -2.14
CA ASP A 181 -0.39 24.78 -1.33
C ASP A 181 -0.23 24.06 0.02
N GLY A 182 1.01 23.73 0.42
CA GLY A 182 1.34 23.06 1.68
C GLY A 182 1.08 21.55 1.68
N ARG A 183 0.65 20.96 0.58
CA ARG A 183 0.47 19.52 0.48
C ARG A 183 1.81 18.80 0.47
N MET A 184 1.89 17.68 1.20
CA MET A 184 3.06 16.80 1.14
C MET A 184 3.12 16.12 -0.23
N LEU A 185 4.21 16.37 -0.94
CA LEU A 185 4.54 15.72 -2.22
C LEU A 185 5.51 14.55 -2.04
N ARG A 186 6.31 14.58 -0.97
CA ARG A 186 7.20 13.50 -0.57
C ARG A 186 7.40 13.51 0.93
N GLY A 187 7.35 12.35 1.55
CA GLY A 187 7.55 12.27 3.00
C GLY A 187 7.15 10.95 3.61
N ILE A 188 7.17 10.94 4.94
CA ILE A 188 6.71 9.81 5.75
C ILE A 188 5.73 10.36 6.79
N VAL A 189 4.58 9.70 6.90
CA VAL A 189 3.59 9.91 7.97
C VAL A 189 3.48 8.60 8.73
N VAL A 190 3.81 8.63 10.01
CA VAL A 190 3.65 7.47 10.90
C VAL A 190 2.35 7.64 11.68
N ARG A 191 1.50 6.63 11.65
CA ARG A 191 0.27 6.55 12.44
C ARG A 191 0.47 5.57 13.59
N HIS A 192 -0.02 5.95 14.75
CA HIS A 192 -0.12 5.05 15.90
C HIS A 192 -1.58 4.96 16.36
N LEU A 193 -2.04 3.75 16.60
CA LEU A 193 -3.40 3.49 17.07
C LEU A 193 -3.40 3.35 18.59
N VAL A 194 -3.86 4.38 19.28
CA VAL A 194 -4.08 4.32 20.74
C VAL A 194 -5.36 3.56 21.02
N MET A 195 -5.25 2.43 21.73
CA MET A 195 -6.37 1.56 22.04
C MET A 195 -6.76 1.63 23.52
N PRO A 196 -8.08 1.56 23.84
CA PRO A 196 -8.54 1.48 25.21
C PRO A 196 -7.89 0.30 25.97
N GLY A 197 -7.33 0.57 27.16
CA GLY A 197 -6.62 -0.41 27.97
C GLY A 197 -5.16 -0.68 27.57
N HIS A 198 -4.65 0.00 26.52
CA HIS A 198 -3.28 -0.17 26.01
C HIS A 198 -2.65 1.18 25.64
N VAL A 199 -2.88 2.19 26.48
CA VAL A 199 -2.41 3.57 26.23
C VAL A 199 -0.91 3.75 26.49
N ASP A 200 -0.27 2.79 27.14
CA ASP A 200 1.15 2.81 27.50
C ASP A 200 2.03 1.96 26.56
N ASP A 201 1.46 1.40 25.48
CA ASP A 201 2.20 0.58 24.50
C ASP A 201 3.03 1.41 23.51
#